data_aa03bd2e63fcd3ffa26570ffe5e9adc1
#
_entry.id   aa03bd2e63fcd3ffa26570ffe5e9adc1
#
_cell.length_a   1.000
_cell.length_b   1.000
_cell.length_c   1.000
_cell.angle_alpha   90.00
_cell.angle_beta   90.00
_cell.angle_gamma   90.00
#
_symmetry.space_group_name_H-M   'P 1'
#
loop_
_entity.id
_entity.type
_entity.pdbx_description
1 polymer ?
#
loop_
_entity_poly.entity_id
_entity_poly.type
_entity_poly.pdbx_seq_one_letter_code
_entity_poly.pdbx_strand_id
1 'polypeptide(L)'
;MKITKIQAREILASGGEPSVEVKVTLESGVSGTASVSYGASAGSKEAFVLFDADPNRYNGKGMLKAVANVNEKIAPLLIGLDALNQREIDRTMIQADNTERKSNFGANAILGVSMAVARAQAAADGLELYEYLRQAFDIENTGYKLPKPMAVLIEGGKHADRSTDLQEYMVAVIKPQSAALNVQMMEEIYQALKKILKSAGHSVNVGNEGAFAPSGLENNELPIEFITQAITNAGYKPGVDAGVSLDAAASEFYVNDKYELALEKKTLPAEELIKMYLEWQDKYPLVTWEDMLSEFDWDNWGKLTAQSRIPVVADDLTVTNVEILQQVINGKVADSILIKLNQAGTVTETMDCCILASKHHFHTIPSHRGGGETNDTFLVDLAVAVGSEWIKVGPTRGERVCKYNRLMEIDDLIKK
;
A
#
# COMPACT_ATOMS: atom_id res chain seq x y z
N MET A 1 4.76 -25.86 -14.41
CA MET A 1 3.65 -26.83 -14.36
C MET A 1 2.37 -26.23 -14.96
N LYS A 2 1.56 -27.06 -15.65
CA LYS A 2 0.35 -26.56 -16.33
C LYS A 2 -0.77 -26.24 -15.36
N ILE A 3 -1.48 -25.13 -15.64
CA ILE A 3 -2.70 -24.76 -14.94
C ILE A 3 -3.82 -25.70 -15.37
N THR A 4 -4.50 -26.34 -14.44
CA THR A 4 -5.61 -27.26 -14.71
C THR A 4 -6.97 -26.72 -14.27
N LYS A 5 -6.98 -25.79 -13.29
CA LYS A 5 -8.22 -25.22 -12.76
C LYS A 5 -7.99 -23.81 -12.22
N ILE A 6 -8.93 -22.91 -12.50
CA ILE A 6 -9.02 -21.58 -11.91
C ILE A 6 -10.46 -21.40 -11.42
N GLN A 7 -10.62 -20.97 -10.18
CA GLN A 7 -11.92 -20.70 -9.57
C GLN A 7 -11.87 -19.43 -8.73
N ALA A 8 -12.86 -18.58 -8.89
CA ALA A 8 -13.05 -17.41 -8.05
C ALA A 8 -14.34 -17.53 -7.24
N ARG A 9 -14.33 -16.84 -6.11
CA ARG A 9 -15.50 -16.60 -5.28
C ARG A 9 -15.48 -15.17 -4.71
N GLU A 10 -16.65 -14.69 -4.34
CA GLU A 10 -16.76 -13.49 -3.55
C GLU A 10 -16.46 -13.77 -2.08
N ILE A 11 -15.74 -12.89 -1.43
CA ILE A 11 -15.42 -12.91 -0.01
C ILE A 11 -15.72 -11.55 0.61
N LEU A 12 -15.65 -11.42 1.93
CA LEU A 12 -15.70 -10.13 2.61
C LEU A 12 -14.29 -9.54 2.79
N ALA A 13 -14.18 -8.24 2.60
CA ALA A 13 -13.03 -7.44 2.94
C ALA A 13 -13.30 -6.63 4.23
N SER A 14 -12.30 -5.89 4.68
CA SER A 14 -12.41 -5.00 5.83
C SER A 14 -13.47 -3.93 5.63
N GLY A 15 -14.20 -3.42 6.36
CA GLY A 15 -15.30 -2.46 6.11
C GLY A 15 -16.65 -3.11 5.76
N GLY A 16 -16.68 -4.44 5.64
CA GLY A 16 -17.92 -5.18 5.41
C GLY A 16 -18.41 -5.18 3.96
N GLU A 17 -17.57 -4.75 3.03
CA GLU A 17 -17.80 -4.80 1.58
C GLU A 17 -17.16 -6.05 0.97
N PRO A 18 -17.66 -6.56 -0.16
CA PRO A 18 -17.10 -7.76 -0.78
C PRO A 18 -15.76 -7.48 -1.50
N SER A 19 -15.00 -8.54 -1.70
CA SER A 19 -13.84 -8.62 -2.58
C SER A 19 -13.80 -9.98 -3.30
N VAL A 20 -12.74 -10.21 -4.09
CA VAL A 20 -12.54 -11.42 -4.90
C VAL A 20 -11.42 -12.26 -4.31
N GLU A 21 -11.67 -13.56 -4.15
CA GLU A 21 -10.65 -14.57 -3.89
C GLU A 21 -10.58 -15.53 -5.08
N VAL A 22 -9.35 -15.83 -5.52
CA VAL A 22 -9.08 -16.77 -6.63
C VAL A 22 -8.21 -17.89 -6.15
N LYS A 23 -8.55 -19.13 -6.57
CA LYS A 23 -7.74 -20.33 -6.41
C LYS A 23 -7.32 -20.86 -7.77
N VAL A 24 -6.02 -21.08 -7.94
CA VAL A 24 -5.42 -21.74 -9.10
C VAL A 24 -4.88 -23.10 -8.68
N THR A 25 -5.14 -24.15 -9.47
CA THR A 25 -4.65 -25.51 -9.26
C THR A 25 -3.82 -25.95 -10.45
N LEU A 26 -2.65 -26.53 -10.19
CA LEU A 26 -1.74 -27.07 -11.19
C LEU A 26 -1.95 -28.55 -11.43
N GLU A 27 -1.33 -29.11 -12.48
CA GLU A 27 -1.45 -30.53 -12.83
C GLU A 27 -0.93 -31.49 -11.76
N SER A 28 -0.04 -31.05 -10.88
CA SER A 28 0.40 -31.79 -9.70
C SER A 28 -0.64 -31.88 -8.57
N GLY A 29 -1.74 -31.14 -8.66
CA GLY A 29 -2.72 -30.97 -7.59
C GLY A 29 -2.36 -29.85 -6.60
N VAL A 30 -1.16 -29.28 -6.66
CA VAL A 30 -0.77 -28.12 -5.85
C VAL A 30 -1.61 -26.91 -6.25
N SER A 31 -1.95 -26.07 -5.29
CA SER A 31 -2.77 -24.90 -5.56
C SER A 31 -2.29 -23.66 -4.78
N GLY A 32 -2.49 -22.49 -5.38
CA GLY A 32 -2.33 -21.18 -4.75
C GLY A 32 -3.66 -20.46 -4.64
N THR A 33 -3.85 -19.70 -3.56
CA THR A 33 -5.05 -18.90 -3.34
C THR A 33 -4.64 -17.48 -3.03
N ALA A 34 -5.32 -16.49 -3.60
CA ALA A 34 -5.07 -15.08 -3.35
C ALA A 34 -6.37 -14.29 -3.25
N SER A 35 -6.35 -13.25 -2.41
CA SER A 35 -7.48 -12.35 -2.20
C SER A 35 -7.06 -10.92 -2.52
N VAL A 36 -7.89 -10.17 -3.23
CA VAL A 36 -7.55 -8.85 -3.74
C VAL A 36 -8.07 -7.77 -2.81
N SER A 37 -7.19 -6.86 -2.38
CA SER A 37 -7.59 -5.62 -1.69
C SER A 37 -7.90 -4.49 -2.68
N TYR A 38 -8.69 -3.51 -2.24
CA TYR A 38 -8.97 -2.29 -2.99
C TYR A 38 -9.10 -1.08 -2.06
N GLY A 39 -8.85 0.13 -2.57
CA GLY A 39 -8.89 1.37 -1.79
C GLY A 39 -10.31 1.93 -1.61
N ALA A 40 -10.53 2.67 -0.52
CA ALA A 40 -11.70 3.53 -0.33
C ALA A 40 -11.61 4.78 -1.22
N SER A 41 -10.42 5.33 -1.38
CA SER A 41 -10.05 6.33 -2.38
C SER A 41 -9.22 5.65 -3.48
N ALA A 42 -9.28 6.14 -4.69
CA ALA A 42 -8.49 5.64 -5.81
C ALA A 42 -7.98 6.80 -6.65
N GLY A 43 -6.68 6.82 -6.93
CA GLY A 43 -6.08 7.74 -7.89
C GLY A 43 -6.75 7.64 -9.27
N SER A 44 -6.81 8.73 -9.99
CA SER A 44 -7.57 8.81 -11.25
C SER A 44 -7.10 7.82 -12.33
N LYS A 45 -5.83 7.37 -12.21
CA LYS A 45 -5.15 6.49 -13.18
C LYS A 45 -5.00 5.04 -12.70
N GLU A 46 -5.51 4.68 -11.51
CA GLU A 46 -5.47 3.29 -11.03
C GLU A 46 -6.19 2.31 -11.97
N ALA A 47 -5.75 1.05 -11.98
CA ALA A 47 -6.46 -0.03 -12.66
C ALA A 47 -7.89 -0.18 -12.10
N PHE A 48 -8.84 -0.52 -12.96
CA PHE A 48 -10.27 -0.42 -12.67
C PHE A 48 -10.77 -1.58 -11.81
N VAL A 49 -11.32 -1.27 -10.64
CA VAL A 49 -12.04 -2.25 -9.81
C VAL A 49 -13.46 -2.44 -10.36
N LEU A 50 -13.76 -3.63 -10.82
CA LEU A 50 -15.08 -3.97 -11.37
C LEU A 50 -16.04 -4.34 -10.25
N PHE A 51 -17.02 -3.47 -10.00
CA PHE A 51 -18.16 -3.72 -9.13
C PHE A 51 -19.40 -4.15 -9.91
N ASP A 52 -20.38 -4.78 -9.24
CA ASP A 52 -21.62 -5.23 -9.85
C ASP A 52 -22.53 -4.05 -10.27
N ALA A 53 -22.43 -2.92 -9.58
CA ALA A 53 -23.29 -1.75 -9.72
C ALA A 53 -24.80 -2.06 -9.53
N ASP A 54 -25.14 -3.12 -8.76
CA ASP A 54 -26.50 -3.43 -8.34
C ASP A 54 -26.79 -2.78 -6.98
N PRO A 55 -27.62 -1.74 -6.92
CA PRO A 55 -27.89 -1.02 -5.68
C PRO A 55 -28.55 -1.88 -4.60
N ASN A 56 -29.19 -2.99 -4.98
CA ASN A 56 -29.84 -3.88 -4.04
C ASN A 56 -28.88 -4.86 -3.34
N ARG A 57 -27.59 -4.87 -3.77
CA ARG A 57 -26.58 -5.77 -3.24
C ARG A 57 -25.31 -5.00 -2.91
N TYR A 58 -24.93 -4.97 -1.62
CA TYR A 58 -23.77 -4.22 -1.11
C TYR A 58 -23.70 -2.76 -1.61
N ASN A 59 -24.84 -2.08 -1.75
CA ASN A 59 -24.93 -0.71 -2.28
C ASN A 59 -24.20 -0.51 -3.62
N GLY A 60 -24.25 -1.51 -4.51
CA GLY A 60 -23.59 -1.48 -5.81
C GLY A 60 -22.18 -2.07 -5.83
N LYS A 61 -21.57 -2.36 -4.68
CA LYS A 61 -20.17 -2.80 -4.56
C LYS A 61 -19.99 -4.33 -4.58
N GLY A 62 -21.01 -5.11 -5.00
CA GLY A 62 -20.89 -6.54 -5.23
C GLY A 62 -19.76 -6.87 -6.23
N MET A 63 -19.20 -8.09 -6.16
CA MET A 63 -18.05 -8.54 -6.96
C MET A 63 -18.38 -9.75 -7.86
N LEU A 64 -19.68 -10.09 -8.02
CA LEU A 64 -20.06 -11.28 -8.80
C LEU A 64 -19.71 -11.17 -10.29
N LYS A 65 -19.72 -9.96 -10.88
CA LYS A 65 -19.25 -9.74 -12.25
C LYS A 65 -17.76 -10.07 -12.41
N ALA A 66 -16.92 -9.64 -11.47
CA ALA A 66 -15.50 -9.98 -11.46
C ALA A 66 -15.27 -11.46 -11.26
N VAL A 67 -16.01 -12.10 -10.35
CA VAL A 67 -16.01 -13.57 -10.15
C VAL A 67 -16.40 -14.30 -11.42
N ALA A 68 -17.49 -13.92 -12.10
CA ALA A 68 -17.92 -14.51 -13.36
C ALA A 68 -16.83 -14.32 -14.45
N ASN A 69 -16.22 -13.13 -14.55
CA ASN A 69 -15.14 -12.90 -15.51
C ASN A 69 -13.93 -13.82 -15.27
N VAL A 70 -13.56 -14.10 -14.00
CA VAL A 70 -12.52 -15.10 -13.71
C VAL A 70 -12.94 -16.48 -14.18
N ASN A 71 -14.12 -16.94 -13.79
CA ASN A 71 -14.55 -18.32 -13.99
C ASN A 71 -14.90 -18.64 -15.46
N GLU A 72 -15.48 -17.69 -16.19
CA GLU A 72 -16.06 -17.91 -17.50
C GLU A 72 -15.20 -17.36 -18.65
N LYS A 73 -14.37 -16.34 -18.41
CA LYS A 73 -13.57 -15.69 -19.44
C LYS A 73 -12.07 -15.91 -19.25
N ILE A 74 -11.52 -15.62 -18.06
CA ILE A 74 -10.08 -15.71 -17.82
C ILE A 74 -9.63 -17.16 -17.70
N ALA A 75 -10.35 -18.00 -16.95
CA ALA A 75 -9.97 -19.40 -16.75
C ALA A 75 -9.80 -20.18 -18.07
N PRO A 76 -10.73 -20.09 -19.04
CA PRO A 76 -10.55 -20.78 -20.35
C PRO A 76 -9.30 -20.31 -21.13
N LEU A 77 -8.85 -19.07 -20.96
CA LEU A 77 -7.66 -18.55 -21.65
C LEU A 77 -6.36 -19.13 -21.09
N LEU A 78 -6.34 -19.48 -19.80
CA LEU A 78 -5.12 -19.81 -19.07
C LEU A 78 -4.96 -21.31 -18.79
N ILE A 79 -6.05 -22.10 -18.82
CA ILE A 79 -5.98 -23.57 -18.63
C ILE A 79 -5.08 -24.17 -19.72
N GLY A 80 -4.09 -24.96 -19.28
CA GLY A 80 -3.09 -25.60 -20.13
C GLY A 80 -1.79 -24.78 -20.30
N LEU A 81 -1.78 -23.49 -19.95
CA LEU A 81 -0.53 -22.70 -19.93
C LEU A 81 0.37 -23.12 -18.76
N ASP A 82 1.66 -22.86 -18.90
CA ASP A 82 2.64 -23.15 -17.87
C ASP A 82 2.70 -22.00 -16.83
N ALA A 83 2.38 -22.32 -15.59
CA ALA A 83 2.38 -21.35 -14.48
C ALA A 83 3.77 -20.75 -14.16
N LEU A 84 4.86 -21.40 -14.63
CA LEU A 84 6.22 -20.86 -14.49
C LEU A 84 6.38 -19.52 -15.23
N ASN A 85 5.63 -19.30 -16.30
CA ASN A 85 5.73 -18.12 -17.15
C ASN A 85 4.79 -17.00 -16.66
N GLN A 86 5.02 -16.47 -15.46
CA GLN A 86 4.16 -15.42 -14.86
C GLN A 86 3.91 -14.25 -15.83
N ARG A 87 4.97 -13.77 -16.51
CA ARG A 87 4.87 -12.67 -17.48
C ARG A 87 3.95 -12.98 -18.67
N GLU A 88 3.95 -14.21 -19.15
CA GLU A 88 3.08 -14.65 -20.25
C GLU A 88 1.63 -14.75 -19.79
N ILE A 89 1.40 -15.30 -18.59
CA ILE A 89 0.07 -15.38 -17.97
C ILE A 89 -0.55 -13.99 -17.85
N ASP A 90 0.18 -13.05 -17.25
CA ASP A 90 -0.32 -11.68 -17.04
C ASP A 90 -0.55 -10.96 -18.35
N ARG A 91 0.38 -11.09 -19.30
CA ARG A 91 0.23 -10.51 -20.65
C ARG A 91 -0.98 -11.07 -21.39
N THR A 92 -1.26 -12.36 -21.30
CA THR A 92 -2.42 -13.01 -21.92
C THR A 92 -3.71 -12.39 -21.38
N MET A 93 -3.82 -12.17 -20.08
CA MET A 93 -5.00 -11.53 -19.48
C MET A 93 -5.15 -10.06 -19.89
N ILE A 94 -4.05 -9.29 -19.88
CA ILE A 94 -4.05 -7.88 -20.29
C ILE A 94 -4.47 -7.74 -21.75
N GLN A 95 -3.92 -8.55 -22.65
CA GLN A 95 -4.27 -8.52 -24.08
C GLN A 95 -5.73 -8.91 -24.33
N ALA A 96 -6.26 -9.87 -23.58
CA ALA A 96 -7.65 -10.29 -23.70
C ALA A 96 -8.63 -9.25 -23.13
N ASP A 97 -8.25 -8.52 -22.07
CA ASP A 97 -9.02 -7.39 -21.55
C ASP A 97 -9.05 -6.22 -22.55
N ASN A 98 -7.91 -5.93 -23.19
CA ASN A 98 -7.76 -4.93 -24.25
C ASN A 98 -8.23 -3.52 -23.88
N THR A 99 -8.13 -3.14 -22.59
CA THR A 99 -8.37 -1.77 -22.12
C THR A 99 -7.20 -1.30 -21.26
N GLU A 100 -6.90 -0.01 -21.30
CA GLU A 100 -5.78 0.60 -20.57
C GLU A 100 -5.84 0.30 -19.05
N ARG A 101 -7.04 0.40 -18.47
CA ARG A 101 -7.27 0.22 -17.03
C ARG A 101 -7.84 -1.15 -16.66
N LYS A 102 -7.80 -2.13 -17.55
CA LYS A 102 -8.33 -3.50 -17.33
C LYS A 102 -9.83 -3.51 -16.98
N SER A 103 -10.61 -2.64 -17.62
CA SER A 103 -12.01 -2.40 -17.27
C SER A 103 -13.00 -3.43 -17.81
N ASN A 104 -12.63 -4.25 -18.80
CA ASN A 104 -13.52 -5.28 -19.37
C ASN A 104 -13.63 -6.50 -18.46
N PHE A 105 -12.53 -6.97 -17.88
CA PHE A 105 -12.54 -8.08 -16.92
C PHE A 105 -12.60 -7.60 -15.49
N GLY A 106 -12.07 -6.42 -15.23
CA GLY A 106 -11.80 -5.85 -13.92
C GLY A 106 -10.40 -6.21 -13.43
N ALA A 107 -9.65 -5.18 -13.01
CA ALA A 107 -8.31 -5.39 -12.47
C ALA A 107 -8.31 -6.30 -11.22
N ASN A 108 -9.37 -6.27 -10.42
CA ASN A 108 -9.57 -7.18 -9.29
C ASN A 108 -9.68 -8.66 -9.73
N ALA A 109 -10.31 -8.95 -10.86
CA ALA A 109 -10.37 -10.29 -11.44
C ALA A 109 -8.98 -10.73 -11.95
N ILE A 110 -8.31 -9.88 -12.72
CA ILE A 110 -6.99 -10.17 -13.32
C ILE A 110 -5.94 -10.34 -12.22
N LEU A 111 -5.86 -9.42 -11.25
CA LEU A 111 -4.89 -9.48 -10.16
C LEU A 111 -5.08 -10.73 -9.30
N GLY A 112 -6.32 -11.09 -8.97
CA GLY A 112 -6.61 -12.30 -8.20
C GLY A 112 -6.02 -13.55 -8.85
N VAL A 113 -6.16 -13.69 -10.17
CA VAL A 113 -5.57 -14.80 -10.92
C VAL A 113 -4.04 -14.69 -10.94
N SER A 114 -3.49 -13.53 -11.24
CA SER A 114 -2.04 -13.28 -11.30
C SER A 114 -1.34 -13.68 -9.98
N MET A 115 -1.86 -13.22 -8.83
CA MET A 115 -1.33 -13.55 -7.50
C MET A 115 -1.49 -15.04 -7.17
N ALA A 116 -2.63 -15.64 -7.53
CA ALA A 116 -2.89 -17.06 -7.24
C ALA A 116 -1.98 -17.98 -8.07
N VAL A 117 -1.66 -17.62 -9.32
CA VAL A 117 -0.68 -18.34 -10.16
C VAL A 117 0.70 -18.29 -9.52
N ALA A 118 1.17 -17.11 -9.12
CA ALA A 118 2.47 -16.96 -8.44
C ALA A 118 2.58 -17.85 -7.20
N ARG A 119 1.55 -17.87 -6.36
CA ARG A 119 1.52 -18.76 -5.18
C ARG A 119 1.47 -20.25 -5.52
N ALA A 120 0.71 -20.63 -6.55
CA ALA A 120 0.63 -22.02 -6.98
C ALA A 120 1.98 -22.51 -7.49
N GLN A 121 2.68 -21.71 -8.28
CA GLN A 121 4.00 -22.06 -8.79
C GLN A 121 5.06 -22.07 -7.70
N ALA A 122 5.09 -21.07 -6.80
CA ALA A 122 5.98 -21.06 -5.64
C ALA A 122 5.84 -22.35 -4.81
N ALA A 123 4.59 -22.74 -4.49
CA ALA A 123 4.31 -23.96 -3.75
C ALA A 123 4.71 -25.24 -4.51
N ALA A 124 4.57 -25.24 -5.85
CA ALA A 124 4.96 -26.37 -6.69
C ALA A 124 6.48 -26.55 -6.77
N ASP A 125 7.24 -25.46 -6.69
CA ASP A 125 8.71 -25.46 -6.67
C ASP A 125 9.27 -25.69 -5.26
N GLY A 126 8.40 -25.75 -4.23
CA GLY A 126 8.82 -25.88 -2.82
C GLY A 126 9.51 -24.62 -2.28
N LEU A 127 9.19 -23.44 -2.86
CA LEU A 127 9.74 -22.14 -2.51
C LEU A 127 8.76 -21.34 -1.67
N GLU A 128 9.30 -20.48 -0.81
CA GLU A 128 8.53 -19.37 -0.26
C GLU A 128 8.18 -18.36 -1.38
N LEU A 129 7.08 -17.62 -1.23
CA LEU A 129 6.63 -16.72 -2.29
C LEU A 129 7.66 -15.61 -2.60
N TYR A 130 8.32 -15.07 -1.58
CA TYR A 130 9.36 -14.06 -1.80
C TYR A 130 10.59 -14.59 -2.56
N GLU A 131 10.92 -15.89 -2.41
CA GLU A 131 11.99 -16.55 -3.17
C GLU A 131 11.59 -16.74 -4.63
N TYR A 132 10.37 -17.25 -4.85
CA TYR A 132 9.80 -17.40 -6.19
C TYR A 132 9.77 -16.07 -6.95
N LEU A 133 9.28 -14.99 -6.33
CA LEU A 133 9.22 -13.69 -6.96
C LEU A 133 10.60 -13.19 -7.40
N ARG A 134 11.63 -13.39 -6.60
CA ARG A 134 13.01 -13.07 -7.02
C ARG A 134 13.46 -13.86 -8.24
N GLN A 135 13.21 -15.16 -8.26
CA GLN A 135 13.60 -16.03 -9.38
C GLN A 135 12.82 -15.68 -10.65
N ALA A 136 11.49 -15.54 -10.56
CA ALA A 136 10.61 -15.30 -11.71
C ALA A 136 10.86 -13.94 -12.39
N PHE A 137 11.46 -12.98 -11.67
CA PHE A 137 11.71 -11.62 -12.16
C PHE A 137 13.20 -11.25 -12.20
N ASP A 138 14.11 -12.23 -12.10
CA ASP A 138 15.57 -12.05 -12.22
C ASP A 138 16.14 -10.99 -11.25
N ILE A 139 15.59 -10.91 -10.04
CA ILE A 139 16.13 -10.02 -9.00
C ILE A 139 17.38 -10.65 -8.39
N GLU A 140 18.50 -9.91 -8.43
CA GLU A 140 19.78 -10.37 -7.92
C GLU A 140 19.70 -10.79 -6.44
N ASN A 141 20.24 -11.95 -6.13
CA ASN A 141 20.25 -12.47 -4.77
C ASN A 141 21.45 -11.91 -3.97
N THR A 142 21.28 -10.70 -3.43
CA THR A 142 22.24 -10.05 -2.53
C THR A 142 21.95 -10.29 -1.05
N GLY A 143 21.15 -11.31 -0.72
CA GLY A 143 20.57 -11.56 0.60
C GLY A 143 19.17 -10.95 0.72
N TYR A 144 18.46 -11.30 1.80
CA TYR A 144 17.13 -10.76 2.06
C TYR A 144 17.18 -9.61 3.04
N LYS A 145 16.57 -8.48 2.68
CA LYS A 145 16.34 -7.35 3.56
C LYS A 145 14.88 -7.37 4.01
N LEU A 146 14.67 -7.39 5.32
CA LEU A 146 13.33 -7.29 5.88
C LEU A 146 12.89 -5.82 5.91
N PRO A 147 11.71 -5.49 5.38
CA PRO A 147 11.18 -4.15 5.48
C PRO A 147 10.85 -3.80 6.94
N LYS A 148 11.09 -2.56 7.30
CA LYS A 148 10.68 -2.03 8.61
C LYS A 148 9.21 -1.62 8.58
N PRO A 149 8.44 -1.79 9.66
CA PRO A 149 7.08 -1.29 9.73
C PRO A 149 7.00 0.23 9.62
N MET A 150 6.06 0.70 8.80
CA MET A 150 5.54 2.04 8.75
C MET A 150 4.04 1.93 9.01
N ALA A 151 3.58 2.34 10.19
CA ALA A 151 2.21 2.09 10.62
C ALA A 151 1.42 3.37 10.75
N VAL A 152 0.22 3.41 10.16
CA VAL A 152 -0.72 4.52 10.31
C VAL A 152 -1.24 4.54 11.75
N LEU A 153 -0.94 5.57 12.52
CA LEU A 153 -1.37 5.68 13.93
C LEU A 153 -2.56 6.61 14.13
N ILE A 154 -2.68 7.64 13.31
CA ILE A 154 -3.82 8.56 13.28
C ILE A 154 -4.31 8.67 11.84
N GLU A 155 -5.61 8.51 11.66
CA GLU A 155 -6.33 8.68 10.39
C GLU A 155 -7.08 10.01 10.36
N GLY A 156 -7.06 10.67 9.20
CA GLY A 156 -7.81 11.89 8.89
C GLY A 156 -8.36 11.86 7.46
N GLY A 157 -8.57 13.02 6.86
CA GLY A 157 -9.04 13.16 5.48
C GLY A 157 -10.26 12.28 5.19
N LYS A 158 -10.21 11.52 4.11
CA LYS A 158 -11.25 10.56 3.72
C LYS A 158 -11.31 9.28 4.57
N HIS A 159 -10.27 8.99 5.33
CA HIS A 159 -10.22 7.79 6.17
C HIS A 159 -10.94 7.97 7.51
N ALA A 160 -11.11 9.21 7.97
CA ALA A 160 -11.77 9.50 9.26
C ALA A 160 -12.51 10.84 9.24
N ASP A 161 -13.83 10.82 9.44
CA ASP A 161 -14.68 12.01 9.47
C ASP A 161 -14.29 12.95 10.63
N ARG A 162 -14.15 14.25 10.34
CA ARG A 162 -13.89 15.33 11.30
C ARG A 162 -12.60 15.19 12.13
N SER A 163 -11.57 14.53 11.59
CA SER A 163 -10.25 14.46 12.21
C SER A 163 -9.33 15.58 11.68
N THR A 164 -8.45 15.31 10.75
CA THR A 164 -7.49 16.23 10.15
C THR A 164 -7.74 16.41 8.65
N ASP A 165 -7.13 17.43 8.02
CA ASP A 165 -7.16 17.57 6.56
C ASP A 165 -6.20 16.55 5.92
N LEU A 166 -4.99 16.35 6.49
CA LEU A 166 -4.07 15.31 6.07
C LEU A 166 -4.62 13.92 6.41
N GLN A 167 -4.38 12.97 5.52
CA GLN A 167 -5.04 11.66 5.58
C GLN A 167 -4.44 10.70 6.59
N GLU A 168 -3.09 10.66 6.72
CA GLU A 168 -2.43 9.69 7.60
C GLU A 168 -1.19 10.26 8.29
N TYR A 169 -1.09 9.93 9.58
CA TYR A 169 0.07 10.18 10.42
C TYR A 169 0.61 8.85 10.91
N MET A 170 1.81 8.52 10.49
CA MET A 170 2.42 7.21 10.66
C MET A 170 3.59 7.27 11.64
N VAL A 171 3.86 6.16 12.32
CA VAL A 171 5.18 5.89 12.87
C VAL A 171 5.97 5.05 11.88
N ALA A 172 7.18 5.47 11.56
CA ALA A 172 8.13 4.69 10.79
C ALA A 172 9.29 4.22 11.68
N VAL A 173 9.53 2.91 11.72
CA VAL A 173 10.71 2.34 12.38
C VAL A 173 11.96 2.68 11.57
N ILE A 174 12.97 3.25 12.23
CA ILE A 174 14.24 3.65 11.61
C ILE A 174 15.33 2.61 11.91
N LYS A 175 15.45 2.22 13.18
CA LYS A 175 16.50 1.32 13.65
C LYS A 175 16.33 -0.09 13.09
N PRO A 176 17.36 -0.64 12.42
CA PRO A 176 17.30 -2.01 11.94
C PRO A 176 17.39 -3.01 13.10
N GLN A 177 16.36 -3.86 13.22
CA GLN A 177 16.26 -4.92 14.22
C GLN A 177 15.56 -6.13 13.59
N SER A 178 15.30 -7.18 14.39
CA SER A 178 14.42 -8.27 13.94
C SER A 178 13.01 -7.78 13.70
N ALA A 179 12.27 -8.46 12.83
CA ALA A 179 10.87 -8.11 12.56
C ALA A 179 10.03 -8.08 13.86
N ALA A 180 10.24 -9.05 14.75
CA ALA A 180 9.52 -9.10 16.04
C ALA A 180 9.79 -7.87 16.90
N LEU A 181 11.04 -7.40 17.02
CA LEU A 181 11.37 -6.20 17.79
C LEU A 181 10.84 -4.92 17.14
N ASN A 182 10.84 -4.86 15.81
CA ASN A 182 10.28 -3.71 15.07
C ASN A 182 8.76 -3.63 15.25
N VAL A 183 8.06 -4.76 15.17
CA VAL A 183 6.61 -4.83 15.41
C VAL A 183 6.29 -4.50 16.88
N GLN A 184 7.07 -5.02 17.84
CA GLN A 184 6.92 -4.67 19.24
C GLN A 184 7.05 -3.17 19.48
N MET A 185 8.10 -2.53 18.94
CA MET A 185 8.32 -1.08 19.06
C MET A 185 7.12 -0.29 18.53
N MET A 186 6.66 -0.63 17.34
CA MET A 186 5.50 0.02 16.71
C MET A 186 4.25 -0.07 17.60
N GLU A 187 3.94 -1.27 18.10
CA GLU A 187 2.76 -1.49 18.96
C GLU A 187 2.87 -0.81 20.34
N GLU A 188 4.06 -0.77 20.93
CA GLU A 188 4.28 -0.04 22.18
C GLU A 188 4.08 1.48 21.99
N ILE A 189 4.51 2.03 20.84
CA ILE A 189 4.27 3.43 20.48
C ILE A 189 2.76 3.66 20.26
N TYR A 190 2.06 2.75 19.57
CA TYR A 190 0.60 2.83 19.39
C TYR A 190 -0.14 2.84 20.74
N GLN A 191 0.25 2.00 21.68
CA GLN A 191 -0.36 1.98 23.03
C GLN A 191 -0.02 3.23 23.86
N ALA A 192 1.18 3.80 23.68
CA ALA A 192 1.55 5.08 24.29
C ALA A 192 0.70 6.23 23.73
N LEU A 193 0.52 6.28 22.39
CA LEU A 193 -0.33 7.26 21.73
C LEU A 193 -1.79 7.19 22.23
N LYS A 194 -2.33 5.98 22.43
CA LYS A 194 -3.66 5.80 23.01
C LYS A 194 -3.83 6.48 24.37
N LYS A 195 -2.79 6.42 25.21
CA LYS A 195 -2.80 7.05 26.54
C LYS A 195 -2.74 8.58 26.41
N ILE A 196 -1.91 9.09 25.49
CA ILE A 196 -1.78 10.55 25.22
C ILE A 196 -3.13 11.11 24.76
N LEU A 197 -3.75 10.51 23.74
CA LEU A 197 -5.05 10.96 23.20
C LEU A 197 -6.13 10.98 24.28
N LYS A 198 -6.22 9.92 25.10
CA LYS A 198 -7.17 9.89 26.24
C LYS A 198 -6.91 10.99 27.25
N SER A 199 -5.64 11.24 27.61
CA SER A 199 -5.28 12.27 28.58
C SER A 199 -5.55 13.69 28.06
N ALA A 200 -5.45 13.89 26.74
CA ALA A 200 -5.81 15.13 26.07
C ALA A 200 -7.32 15.29 25.83
N GLY A 201 -8.14 14.31 26.21
CA GLY A 201 -9.59 14.34 26.02
C GLY A 201 -10.10 13.95 24.65
N HIS A 202 -9.22 13.40 23.80
CA HIS A 202 -9.60 12.96 22.45
C HIS A 202 -10.12 11.53 22.42
N SER A 203 -10.95 11.24 21.40
CA SER A 203 -11.43 9.88 21.11
C SER A 203 -10.27 8.95 20.72
N VAL A 204 -10.37 7.69 21.16
CA VAL A 204 -9.50 6.58 20.74
C VAL A 204 -10.27 5.56 19.92
N ASN A 205 -11.39 5.96 19.34
CA ASN A 205 -12.05 5.18 18.30
C ASN A 205 -11.12 5.08 17.09
N VAL A 206 -11.26 3.98 16.36
CA VAL A 206 -10.39 3.70 15.21
C VAL A 206 -11.17 3.82 13.90
N GLY A 207 -10.48 4.31 12.87
CA GLY A 207 -10.98 4.38 11.52
C GLY A 207 -10.82 3.07 10.74
N ASN A 208 -10.77 3.20 9.43
CA ASN A 208 -10.78 2.06 8.50
C ASN A 208 -9.53 1.17 8.60
N GLU A 209 -8.40 1.73 8.98
CA GLU A 209 -7.11 1.03 9.02
C GLU A 209 -6.74 0.52 10.42
N GLY A 210 -7.56 0.83 11.42
CA GLY A 210 -7.31 0.49 12.82
C GLY A 210 -6.46 1.52 13.55
N ALA A 211 -6.14 2.64 12.89
CA ALA A 211 -5.52 3.81 13.49
C ALA A 211 -6.56 4.66 14.23
N PHE A 212 -6.14 5.51 15.16
CA PHE A 212 -7.06 6.38 15.89
C PHE A 212 -7.63 7.46 14.96
N ALA A 213 -8.91 7.76 15.15
CA ALA A 213 -9.63 8.82 14.45
C ALA A 213 -10.11 9.86 15.47
N PRO A 214 -9.20 10.68 16.04
CA PRO A 214 -9.58 11.69 17.02
C PRO A 214 -10.33 12.84 16.34
N SER A 215 -11.44 13.26 16.92
CA SER A 215 -12.16 14.46 16.49
C SER A 215 -11.80 15.65 17.39
N GLY A 216 -12.01 16.88 16.86
CA GLY A 216 -11.77 18.10 17.62
C GLY A 216 -10.30 18.44 17.85
N LEU A 217 -9.44 18.05 16.92
CA LEU A 217 -8.07 18.54 16.86
C LEU A 217 -8.05 20.02 16.45
N GLU A 218 -7.06 20.77 16.94
CA GLU A 218 -6.98 22.22 16.70
C GLU A 218 -6.31 22.56 15.36
N ASN A 219 -5.38 21.71 14.91
CA ASN A 219 -4.61 21.89 13.69
C ASN A 219 -4.02 20.58 13.19
N ASN A 220 -3.45 20.59 11.97
CA ASN A 220 -2.84 19.43 11.33
C ASN A 220 -1.43 19.08 11.89
N GLU A 221 -0.83 19.94 12.69
CA GLU A 221 0.48 19.71 13.31
C GLU A 221 0.39 18.88 14.60
N LEU A 222 -0.69 19.01 15.35
CA LEU A 222 -0.87 18.37 16.66
C LEU A 222 -0.70 16.84 16.66
N PRO A 223 -1.18 16.08 15.64
CA PRO A 223 -0.90 14.65 15.55
C PRO A 223 0.59 14.30 15.47
N ILE A 224 1.42 15.14 14.82
CA ILE A 224 2.87 14.95 14.74
C ILE A 224 3.48 15.04 16.14
N GLU A 225 3.03 16.03 16.93
CA GLU A 225 3.47 16.20 18.33
C GLU A 225 3.08 14.99 19.18
N PHE A 226 1.84 14.51 19.05
CA PHE A 226 1.36 13.34 19.80
C PHE A 226 2.15 12.07 19.48
N ILE A 227 2.45 11.81 18.21
CA ILE A 227 3.25 10.63 17.84
C ILE A 227 4.69 10.79 18.30
N THR A 228 5.30 11.97 18.17
CA THR A 228 6.65 12.24 18.69
C THR A 228 6.72 12.01 20.20
N GLN A 229 5.73 12.48 20.94
CA GLN A 229 5.61 12.23 22.37
C GLN A 229 5.37 10.75 22.68
N ALA A 230 4.58 10.04 21.85
CA ALA A 230 4.31 8.62 22.02
C ALA A 230 5.58 7.78 21.86
N ILE A 231 6.45 8.10 20.89
CA ILE A 231 7.76 7.47 20.72
C ILE A 231 8.58 7.61 22.01
N THR A 232 8.64 8.83 22.57
CA THR A 232 9.37 9.10 23.82
C THR A 232 8.76 8.37 25.02
N ASN A 233 7.43 8.40 25.15
CA ASN A 233 6.74 7.76 26.28
C ASN A 233 6.77 6.24 26.23
N ALA A 234 6.98 5.64 25.05
CA ALA A 234 7.23 4.22 24.88
C ALA A 234 8.70 3.81 25.20
N GLY A 235 9.56 4.78 25.52
CA GLY A 235 10.97 4.54 25.85
C GLY A 235 11.93 4.54 24.68
N TYR A 236 11.48 4.98 23.51
CA TYR A 236 12.29 5.06 22.29
C TYR A 236 12.75 6.50 21.99
N LYS A 237 13.79 6.64 21.16
CA LYS A 237 14.36 7.95 20.78
C LYS A 237 13.80 8.41 19.46
N PRO A 238 13.01 9.52 19.43
CA PRO A 238 12.53 10.11 18.18
C PRO A 238 13.69 10.46 17.23
N GLY A 239 13.53 10.12 15.94
CA GLY A 239 14.54 10.34 14.91
C GLY A 239 15.72 9.36 14.91
N VAL A 240 15.79 8.45 15.88
CA VAL A 240 16.85 7.43 16.00
C VAL A 240 16.27 6.02 15.92
N ASP A 241 15.34 5.69 16.81
CA ASP A 241 14.70 4.37 16.82
C ASP A 241 13.46 4.36 15.92
N ALA A 242 12.66 5.42 15.98
CA ALA A 242 11.48 5.64 15.14
C ALA A 242 11.27 7.14 14.89
N GLY A 243 10.50 7.47 13.86
CA GLY A 243 10.10 8.84 13.54
C GLY A 243 8.69 8.90 12.97
N VAL A 244 8.27 10.07 12.50
CA VAL A 244 6.94 10.31 11.96
C VAL A 244 7.00 10.36 10.45
N SER A 245 6.08 9.67 9.77
CA SER A 245 5.83 9.80 8.34
C SER A 245 4.42 10.35 8.12
N LEU A 246 4.24 11.13 7.07
CA LEU A 246 2.95 11.74 6.75
C LEU A 246 2.52 11.33 5.34
N ASP A 247 1.22 11.07 5.20
CA ASP A 247 0.52 11.03 3.93
C ASP A 247 -0.56 12.13 3.96
N ALA A 248 -0.39 13.13 3.11
CA ALA A 248 -1.35 14.22 3.04
C ALA A 248 -2.54 13.88 2.15
N ALA A 249 -2.38 13.02 1.15
CA ALA A 249 -3.35 12.82 0.08
C ALA A 249 -3.87 14.16 -0.46
N ALA A 250 -2.94 15.08 -0.75
CA ALA A 250 -3.25 16.51 -0.93
C ALA A 250 -4.13 16.82 -2.14
N SER A 251 -4.33 15.87 -3.06
CA SER A 251 -5.32 15.97 -4.13
C SER A 251 -6.74 16.17 -3.60
N GLU A 252 -7.03 15.69 -2.37
CA GLU A 252 -8.34 15.74 -1.76
C GLU A 252 -8.76 17.13 -1.26
N PHE A 253 -7.79 18.00 -1.00
CA PHE A 253 -8.01 19.40 -0.59
C PHE A 253 -7.39 20.41 -1.56
N TYR A 254 -7.13 19.99 -2.81
CA TYR A 254 -6.64 20.86 -3.89
C TYR A 254 -7.80 21.40 -4.71
N VAL A 255 -8.06 22.70 -4.62
CA VAL A 255 -9.17 23.38 -5.25
C VAL A 255 -8.71 24.68 -5.91
N ASN A 256 -8.98 24.88 -7.21
CA ASN A 256 -8.63 26.09 -7.95
C ASN A 256 -7.14 26.50 -7.78
N ASP A 257 -6.25 25.55 -7.99
CA ASP A 257 -4.78 25.72 -7.88
C ASP A 257 -4.28 26.15 -6.50
N LYS A 258 -5.04 25.84 -5.45
CA LYS A 258 -4.69 26.10 -4.04
C LYS A 258 -5.08 24.94 -3.15
N TYR A 259 -4.52 24.91 -1.96
CA TYR A 259 -4.74 23.89 -0.94
C TYR A 259 -5.60 24.45 0.19
N GLU A 260 -6.77 23.85 0.40
CA GLU A 260 -7.76 24.27 1.40
C GLU A 260 -7.63 23.44 2.67
N LEU A 261 -6.99 23.97 3.70
CA LEU A 261 -6.90 23.34 5.02
C LEU A 261 -8.13 23.76 5.84
N ALA A 262 -9.18 22.95 5.77
CA ALA A 262 -10.49 23.27 6.35
C ALA A 262 -10.43 23.34 7.89
N LEU A 263 -9.66 22.48 8.54
CA LEU A 263 -9.45 22.45 9.98
C LEU A 263 -8.92 23.80 10.48
N GLU A 264 -7.94 24.36 9.78
CA GLU A 264 -7.30 25.62 10.13
C GLU A 264 -7.92 26.84 9.46
N LYS A 265 -8.93 26.65 8.60
CA LYS A 265 -9.58 27.71 7.80
C LYS A 265 -8.60 28.52 6.98
N LYS A 266 -7.61 27.86 6.38
CA LYS A 266 -6.57 28.44 5.53
C LYS A 266 -6.71 27.95 4.10
N THR A 267 -6.41 28.82 3.15
CA THR A 267 -6.26 28.48 1.73
C THR A 267 -4.86 28.94 1.30
N LEU A 268 -3.99 28.01 0.98
CA LEU A 268 -2.58 28.24 0.73
C LEU A 268 -2.21 27.98 -0.73
N PRO A 269 -1.40 28.81 -1.37
CA PRO A 269 -0.70 28.43 -2.58
C PRO A 269 0.35 27.35 -2.26
N ALA A 270 0.76 26.57 -3.26
CA ALA A 270 1.73 25.48 -3.08
C ALA A 270 3.03 25.90 -2.37
N GLU A 271 3.53 27.08 -2.66
CA GLU A 271 4.79 27.59 -2.06
C GLU A 271 4.68 27.81 -0.55
N GLU A 272 3.53 28.29 -0.07
CA GLU A 272 3.29 28.47 1.37
C GLU A 272 3.06 27.10 2.06
N LEU A 273 2.40 26.16 1.39
CA LEU A 273 2.21 24.81 1.90
C LEU A 273 3.56 24.08 2.02
N ILE A 274 4.42 24.14 0.99
CA ILE A 274 5.78 23.58 1.00
C ILE A 274 6.58 24.18 2.15
N LYS A 275 6.54 25.51 2.34
CA LYS A 275 7.23 26.18 3.44
C LYS A 275 6.77 25.64 4.79
N MET A 276 5.47 25.47 5.01
CA MET A 276 4.92 24.89 6.24
C MET A 276 5.47 23.48 6.48
N TYR A 277 5.52 22.63 5.46
CA TYR A 277 6.06 21.26 5.58
C TYR A 277 7.57 21.27 5.91
N LEU A 278 8.35 22.15 5.29
CA LEU A 278 9.78 22.27 5.60
C LEU A 278 10.02 22.79 7.04
N GLU A 279 9.16 23.67 7.56
CA GLU A 279 9.19 24.08 8.97
C GLU A 279 8.90 22.90 9.90
N TRP A 280 7.96 22.01 9.55
CA TRP A 280 7.73 20.77 10.30
C TRP A 280 8.94 19.82 10.23
N GLN A 281 9.60 19.71 9.07
CA GLN A 281 10.82 18.90 8.91
C GLN A 281 11.97 19.41 9.81
N ASP A 282 12.06 20.72 10.06
CA ASP A 282 13.03 21.28 10.98
C ASP A 282 12.69 21.03 12.46
N LYS A 283 11.41 20.94 12.77
CA LYS A 283 10.90 20.85 14.14
C LYS A 283 10.73 19.40 14.65
N TYR A 284 10.38 18.47 13.77
CA TYR A 284 9.98 17.10 14.14
C TYR A 284 10.89 16.04 13.51
N PRO A 285 10.92 14.82 14.10
CA PRO A 285 11.70 13.70 13.59
C PRO A 285 10.98 13.03 12.40
N LEU A 286 10.79 13.76 11.32
CA LEU A 286 10.10 13.26 10.13
C LEU A 286 10.98 12.30 9.34
N VAL A 287 10.36 11.30 8.70
CA VAL A 287 11.02 10.21 7.97
C VAL A 287 10.68 10.22 6.50
N THR A 288 9.43 10.43 6.13
CA THR A 288 8.98 10.52 4.73
C THR A 288 7.82 11.50 4.56
N TRP A 289 7.70 12.02 3.33
CA TRP A 289 6.56 12.79 2.84
C TRP A 289 5.82 11.96 1.77
N GLU A 290 4.55 11.62 1.96
CA GLU A 290 3.74 10.95 0.95
C GLU A 290 2.63 11.89 0.49
N ASP A 291 2.49 12.03 -0.84
CA ASP A 291 1.44 12.80 -1.52
C ASP A 291 1.13 14.17 -0.88
N MET A 292 2.21 14.88 -0.53
CA MET A 292 2.12 16.19 0.14
C MET A 292 1.57 17.30 -0.76
N LEU A 293 1.51 17.06 -2.07
CA LEU A 293 0.93 17.94 -3.08
C LEU A 293 0.01 17.13 -4.00
N SER A 294 -0.90 17.82 -4.71
CA SER A 294 -1.85 17.19 -5.63
C SER A 294 -1.16 16.43 -6.76
N GLU A 295 -1.73 15.29 -7.20
CA GLU A 295 -1.28 14.51 -8.36
C GLU A 295 -1.24 15.33 -9.67
N PHE A 296 -1.83 16.51 -9.69
CA PHE A 296 -1.85 17.43 -10.84
C PHE A 296 -0.78 18.53 -10.76
N ASP A 297 -0.12 18.72 -9.63
CA ASP A 297 0.78 19.85 -9.35
C ASP A 297 2.28 19.48 -9.47
N TRP A 298 2.66 18.89 -10.60
CA TRP A 298 3.99 18.31 -10.85
C TRP A 298 5.17 19.29 -10.62
N ASP A 299 5.00 20.54 -11.02
CA ASP A 299 6.06 21.56 -10.89
C ASP A 299 6.41 21.82 -9.43
N ASN A 300 5.42 21.84 -8.55
CA ASN A 300 5.62 22.07 -7.14
C ASN A 300 6.11 20.80 -6.41
N TRP A 301 5.76 19.61 -6.89
CA TRP A 301 6.37 18.36 -6.42
C TRP A 301 7.90 18.41 -6.57
N GLY A 302 8.40 18.77 -7.76
CA GLY A 302 9.84 18.92 -8.00
C GLY A 302 10.50 19.97 -7.08
N LYS A 303 9.80 21.07 -6.74
CA LYS A 303 10.27 22.06 -5.79
C LYS A 303 10.37 21.51 -4.35
N LEU A 304 9.38 20.73 -3.92
CA LEU A 304 9.41 20.06 -2.61
C LEU A 304 10.56 19.06 -2.55
N THR A 305 10.67 18.18 -3.55
CA THR A 305 11.71 17.14 -3.62
C THR A 305 13.12 17.75 -3.59
N ALA A 306 13.33 18.85 -4.31
CA ALA A 306 14.63 19.52 -4.34
C ALA A 306 15.02 20.18 -2.99
N GLN A 307 14.07 20.50 -2.12
CA GLN A 307 14.30 21.16 -0.82
C GLN A 307 14.20 20.19 0.36
N SER A 308 13.55 19.04 0.17
CA SER A 308 13.38 18.02 1.22
C SER A 308 14.72 17.37 1.58
N ARG A 309 14.90 17.07 2.88
CA ARG A 309 16.02 16.25 3.39
C ARG A 309 15.59 14.81 3.69
N ILE A 310 14.35 14.50 3.48
CA ILE A 310 13.76 13.16 3.68
C ILE A 310 13.05 12.72 2.40
N PRO A 311 12.87 11.42 2.18
CA PRO A 311 12.23 10.88 0.98
C PRO A 311 10.85 11.47 0.72
N VAL A 312 10.61 11.81 -0.55
CA VAL A 312 9.32 12.27 -1.07
C VAL A 312 8.69 11.11 -1.84
N VAL A 313 7.59 10.59 -1.32
CA VAL A 313 6.94 9.36 -1.78
C VAL A 313 5.74 9.71 -2.65
N ALA A 314 5.72 9.16 -3.85
CA ALA A 314 4.59 9.28 -4.78
C ALA A 314 3.68 8.04 -4.69
N ASP A 315 2.41 8.24 -4.32
CA ASP A 315 1.34 7.24 -4.36
C ASP A 315 0.36 7.54 -5.51
N ASP A 316 -0.59 8.44 -5.33
CA ASP A 316 -1.61 8.81 -6.33
C ASP A 316 -0.98 9.40 -7.60
N LEU A 317 0.17 10.05 -7.47
CA LEU A 317 0.93 10.58 -8.61
C LEU A 317 1.39 9.47 -9.57
N THR A 318 1.81 8.32 -9.06
CA THR A 318 2.42 7.22 -9.84
C THR A 318 1.53 6.02 -10.04
N VAL A 319 0.61 5.75 -9.13
CA VAL A 319 -0.34 4.62 -9.08
C VAL A 319 0.30 3.27 -9.45
N THR A 320 1.53 3.04 -8.99
CA THR A 320 2.33 1.82 -9.29
C THR A 320 2.42 1.57 -10.82
N ASN A 321 2.51 2.63 -11.62
CA ASN A 321 2.57 2.56 -13.08
C ASN A 321 3.99 2.83 -13.59
N VAL A 322 4.54 1.91 -14.41
CA VAL A 322 5.92 1.96 -14.93
C VAL A 322 6.16 3.21 -15.79
N GLU A 323 5.21 3.57 -16.65
CA GLU A 323 5.37 4.70 -17.57
C GLU A 323 5.33 6.03 -16.83
N ILE A 324 4.44 6.15 -15.84
CA ILE A 324 4.35 7.35 -15.01
C ILE A 324 5.59 7.46 -14.11
N LEU A 325 6.03 6.35 -13.49
CA LEU A 325 7.25 6.32 -12.70
C LEU A 325 8.46 6.78 -13.53
N GLN A 326 8.58 6.35 -14.80
CA GLN A 326 9.66 6.82 -15.68
C GLN A 326 9.60 8.34 -15.90
N GLN A 327 8.41 8.92 -16.00
CA GLN A 327 8.24 10.38 -16.11
C GLN A 327 8.65 11.09 -14.81
N VAL A 328 8.25 10.56 -13.65
CA VAL A 328 8.62 11.08 -12.33
C VAL A 328 10.15 11.06 -12.14
N ILE A 329 10.81 9.96 -12.51
CA ILE A 329 12.27 9.82 -12.48
C ILE A 329 12.94 10.87 -13.37
N ASN A 330 12.50 10.98 -14.62
CA ASN A 330 13.09 11.91 -15.58
C ASN A 330 12.92 13.38 -15.16
N GLY A 331 11.77 13.71 -14.56
CA GLY A 331 11.43 15.03 -14.06
C GLY A 331 12.00 15.33 -12.66
N LYS A 332 12.57 14.33 -11.96
CA LYS A 332 13.00 14.46 -10.55
C LYS A 332 11.88 14.97 -9.64
N VAL A 333 10.69 14.47 -9.88
CA VAL A 333 9.46 14.93 -9.22
C VAL A 333 9.33 14.33 -7.81
N ALA A 334 9.77 13.09 -7.64
CA ALA A 334 9.85 12.37 -6.36
C ALA A 334 11.14 11.52 -6.34
N ASP A 335 11.43 10.85 -5.22
CA ASP A 335 12.57 9.93 -5.06
C ASP A 335 12.18 8.58 -4.45
N SER A 336 10.91 8.41 -4.16
CA SER A 336 10.34 7.20 -3.55
C SER A 336 8.95 6.92 -4.11
N ILE A 337 8.52 5.66 -4.08
CA ILE A 337 7.23 5.23 -4.61
C ILE A 337 6.52 4.29 -3.66
N LEU A 338 5.21 4.51 -3.48
CA LEU A 338 4.33 3.51 -2.88
C LEU A 338 4.01 2.41 -3.90
N ILE A 339 3.96 1.17 -3.45
CA ILE A 339 3.67 0.01 -4.30
C ILE A 339 2.38 -0.66 -3.83
N LYS A 340 1.39 -0.65 -4.69
CA LYS A 340 0.07 -1.26 -4.45
C LYS A 340 -0.31 -2.17 -5.62
N LEU A 341 -0.32 -3.48 -5.41
CA LEU A 341 -0.62 -4.48 -6.44
C LEU A 341 -1.90 -4.19 -7.24
N ASN A 342 -2.94 -3.74 -6.56
CA ASN A 342 -4.22 -3.47 -7.19
C ASN A 342 -4.25 -2.19 -8.04
N GLN A 343 -3.33 -1.23 -7.83
CA GLN A 343 -3.17 -0.06 -8.70
C GLN A 343 -2.62 -0.46 -10.07
N ALA A 344 -1.65 -1.39 -10.10
CA ALA A 344 -1.09 -1.95 -11.34
C ALA A 344 -2.04 -2.98 -11.98
N GLY A 345 -2.56 -3.90 -11.18
CA GLY A 345 -3.53 -4.92 -11.59
C GLY A 345 -2.93 -6.27 -12.00
N THR A 346 -1.60 -6.43 -11.99
CA THR A 346 -0.88 -7.71 -12.15
C THR A 346 0.38 -7.75 -11.30
N VAL A 347 0.87 -8.96 -11.01
CA VAL A 347 2.17 -9.16 -10.37
C VAL A 347 3.29 -8.67 -11.28
N THR A 348 3.21 -8.94 -12.58
CA THR A 348 4.23 -8.53 -13.55
C THR A 348 4.42 -7.01 -13.60
N GLU A 349 3.34 -6.23 -13.77
CA GLU A 349 3.44 -4.77 -13.81
C GLU A 349 3.95 -4.19 -12.49
N THR A 350 3.52 -4.77 -11.36
CA THR A 350 4.02 -4.37 -10.03
C THR A 350 5.51 -4.62 -9.89
N MET A 351 5.99 -5.81 -10.29
CA MET A 351 7.41 -6.15 -10.23
C MET A 351 8.25 -5.29 -11.17
N ASP A 352 7.75 -5.01 -12.38
CA ASP A 352 8.43 -4.14 -13.35
C ASP A 352 8.58 -2.71 -12.79
N CYS A 353 7.56 -2.21 -12.08
CA CYS A 353 7.62 -0.93 -11.39
C CYS A 353 8.69 -0.94 -10.28
N CYS A 354 8.75 -1.99 -9.45
CA CYS A 354 9.78 -2.15 -8.41
C CYS A 354 11.20 -2.25 -9.00
N ILE A 355 11.36 -2.98 -10.10
CA ILE A 355 12.66 -3.13 -10.79
C ILE A 355 13.11 -1.79 -11.37
N LEU A 356 12.21 -1.02 -11.99
CA LEU A 356 12.52 0.31 -12.49
C LEU A 356 12.93 1.26 -11.34
N ALA A 357 12.17 1.27 -10.25
CA ALA A 357 12.47 2.05 -9.07
C ALA A 357 13.87 1.72 -8.51
N SER A 358 14.17 0.44 -8.35
CA SER A 358 15.48 -0.02 -7.86
C SER A 358 16.64 0.42 -8.76
N LYS A 359 16.49 0.34 -10.09
CA LYS A 359 17.51 0.79 -11.06
C LYS A 359 17.84 2.28 -10.94
N HIS A 360 16.92 3.07 -10.44
CA HIS A 360 17.07 4.51 -10.28
C HIS A 360 17.22 4.95 -8.81
N HIS A 361 17.49 4.00 -7.91
CA HIS A 361 17.70 4.23 -6.47
C HIS A 361 16.49 4.84 -5.75
N PHE A 362 15.29 4.64 -6.28
CA PHE A 362 14.05 4.97 -5.60
C PHE A 362 13.77 3.96 -4.48
N HIS A 363 13.34 4.46 -3.33
CA HIS A 363 12.78 3.58 -2.30
C HIS A 363 11.41 3.06 -2.73
N THR A 364 11.19 1.76 -2.59
CA THR A 364 9.87 1.14 -2.76
C THR A 364 9.25 0.87 -1.41
N ILE A 365 7.97 1.21 -1.26
CA ILE A 365 7.21 1.02 -0.02
C ILE A 365 5.92 0.26 -0.35
N PRO A 366 5.92 -1.09 -0.32
CA PRO A 366 4.70 -1.86 -0.47
C PRO A 366 3.68 -1.50 0.61
N SER A 367 2.44 -1.29 0.18
CA SER A 367 1.39 -0.76 1.05
C SER A 367 0.12 -1.60 0.98
N HIS A 368 -0.57 -1.69 2.13
CA HIS A 368 -1.95 -2.15 2.22
C HIS A 368 -2.93 -1.14 1.58
N ARG A 369 -4.23 -1.43 1.63
CA ARG A 369 -5.27 -0.48 1.20
C ARG A 369 -6.14 -0.05 2.39
N GLY A 370 -6.46 1.26 2.43
CA GLY A 370 -7.28 1.90 3.48
C GLY A 370 -8.79 1.65 3.38
N GLY A 371 -9.25 0.73 2.54
CA GLY A 371 -10.68 0.45 2.33
C GLY A 371 -11.01 -1.02 2.44
N GLY A 372 -11.15 -1.69 1.31
CA GLY A 372 -11.43 -3.11 1.21
C GLY A 372 -10.17 -3.98 1.38
N GLU A 373 -9.51 -3.94 2.54
CA GLU A 373 -8.36 -4.77 2.82
C GLU A 373 -8.79 -6.21 3.10
N THR A 374 -7.96 -7.20 2.70
CA THR A 374 -8.18 -8.62 2.93
C THR A 374 -7.11 -9.19 3.86
N ASN A 375 -7.27 -10.44 4.28
CA ASN A 375 -6.26 -11.16 5.06
C ASN A 375 -5.09 -11.68 4.22
N ASP A 376 -4.99 -11.31 2.95
CA ASP A 376 -3.90 -11.71 2.06
C ASP A 376 -2.57 -11.08 2.50
N THR A 377 -1.48 -11.84 2.41
CA THR A 377 -0.15 -11.43 2.85
C THR A 377 0.84 -11.23 1.69
N PHE A 378 0.39 -11.29 0.45
CA PHE A 378 1.26 -11.20 -0.74
C PHE A 378 2.17 -9.97 -0.72
N LEU A 379 1.66 -8.84 -0.24
CA LEU A 379 2.43 -7.60 -0.16
C LEU A 379 3.67 -7.72 0.73
N VAL A 380 3.65 -8.61 1.74
CA VAL A 380 4.81 -8.82 2.64
C VAL A 380 5.91 -9.58 1.91
N ASP A 381 5.53 -10.66 1.24
CA ASP A 381 6.46 -11.44 0.40
C ASP A 381 7.03 -10.59 -0.74
N LEU A 382 6.21 -9.73 -1.36
CA LEU A 382 6.65 -8.74 -2.35
C LEU A 382 7.71 -7.80 -1.75
N ALA A 383 7.44 -7.22 -0.58
CA ALA A 383 8.36 -6.28 0.08
C ALA A 383 9.72 -6.92 0.38
N VAL A 384 9.73 -8.17 0.82
CA VAL A 384 10.97 -8.94 1.05
C VAL A 384 11.67 -9.28 -0.27
N ALA A 385 10.90 -9.70 -1.30
CA ALA A 385 11.45 -10.03 -2.60
C ALA A 385 12.21 -8.85 -3.24
N VAL A 386 11.66 -7.65 -3.16
CA VAL A 386 12.27 -6.45 -3.78
C VAL A 386 13.23 -5.70 -2.84
N GLY A 387 13.39 -6.15 -1.59
CA GLY A 387 14.30 -5.55 -0.62
C GLY A 387 13.88 -4.15 -0.16
N SER A 388 12.58 -3.92 -0.01
CA SER A 388 12.01 -2.62 0.39
C SER A 388 12.54 -2.14 1.74
N GLU A 389 12.64 -0.82 1.90
CA GLU A 389 13.07 -0.19 3.16
C GLU A 389 11.98 -0.27 4.23
N TRP A 390 10.73 0.02 3.83
CA TRP A 390 9.56 0.00 4.69
C TRP A 390 8.42 -0.80 4.06
N ILE A 391 7.48 -1.20 4.92
CA ILE A 391 6.17 -1.73 4.55
C ILE A 391 5.10 -0.91 5.27
N LYS A 392 4.17 -0.31 4.51
CA LYS A 392 3.09 0.54 5.05
C LYS A 392 1.85 -0.30 5.32
N VAL A 393 1.45 -0.38 6.60
CA VAL A 393 0.26 -1.14 7.04
C VAL A 393 -0.39 -0.43 8.22
N GLY A 394 -1.70 -0.59 8.44
CA GLY A 394 -2.37 -0.12 9.67
C GLY A 394 -1.91 -0.91 10.90
N PRO A 395 -2.04 -0.34 12.12
CA PRO A 395 -1.42 -0.91 13.33
C PRO A 395 -2.18 -2.11 13.88
N THR A 396 -3.51 -2.17 13.68
CA THR A 396 -4.39 -3.18 14.27
C THR A 396 -5.39 -3.71 13.24
N ARG A 397 -6.41 -4.47 13.68
CA ARG A 397 -7.37 -5.27 12.92
C ARG A 397 -6.76 -6.55 12.32
N GLY A 398 -7.55 -7.62 12.23
CA GLY A 398 -7.08 -8.95 11.88
C GLY A 398 -6.42 -9.04 10.51
N GLU A 399 -7.02 -8.39 9.52
CA GLU A 399 -6.52 -8.34 8.13
C GLU A 399 -5.19 -7.58 7.99
N ARG A 400 -4.80 -6.77 8.96
CA ARG A 400 -3.52 -6.07 9.03
C ARG A 400 -2.51 -6.80 9.89
N VAL A 401 -2.93 -7.32 11.03
CA VAL A 401 -2.11 -8.12 11.95
C VAL A 401 -1.50 -9.34 11.25
N CYS A 402 -2.23 -9.98 10.32
CA CYS A 402 -1.68 -11.12 9.56
C CYS A 402 -0.45 -10.75 8.73
N LYS A 403 -0.29 -9.50 8.29
CA LYS A 403 0.88 -9.03 7.55
C LYS A 403 2.11 -8.93 8.45
N TYR A 404 1.95 -8.41 9.67
CA TYR A 404 3.04 -8.40 10.67
C TYR A 404 3.43 -9.82 11.10
N ASN A 405 2.45 -10.71 11.28
CA ASN A 405 2.70 -12.12 11.59
C ASN A 405 3.50 -12.79 10.46
N ARG A 406 3.14 -12.52 9.18
CA ARG A 406 3.90 -13.04 8.03
C ARG A 406 5.32 -12.45 7.98
N LEU A 407 5.49 -11.18 8.28
CA LEU A 407 6.83 -10.55 8.33
C LEU A 407 7.72 -11.20 9.40
N MET A 408 7.18 -11.48 10.58
CA MET A 408 7.90 -12.18 11.65
C MET A 408 8.21 -13.64 11.27
N GLU A 409 7.28 -14.34 10.61
CA GLU A 409 7.49 -15.69 10.09
C GLU A 409 8.65 -15.73 9.08
N ILE A 410 8.67 -14.79 8.12
CA ILE A 410 9.76 -14.70 7.13
C ILE A 410 11.11 -14.42 7.82
N ASP A 411 11.14 -13.54 8.84
CA ASP A 411 12.37 -13.29 9.63
C ASP A 411 12.93 -14.56 10.27
N ASP A 412 12.06 -15.42 10.79
CA ASP A 412 12.45 -16.70 11.36
C ASP A 412 12.89 -17.73 10.29
N LEU A 413 12.32 -17.67 9.08
CA LEU A 413 12.72 -18.55 7.96
C LEU A 413 14.10 -18.17 7.41
N ILE A 414 14.39 -16.88 7.26
CA ILE A 414 15.65 -16.38 6.70
C ILE A 414 16.85 -16.64 7.66
N LYS A 415 16.60 -16.73 8.96
CA LYS A 415 17.64 -16.99 9.98
C LYS A 415 18.05 -18.44 10.11
N LYS A 416 17.28 -19.35 9.52
CA LYS A 416 17.58 -20.81 9.51
C LYS A 416 18.52 -21.19 8.40
#